data_c15d6e197befedd9e4cc2ac8a9997399
#
_entry.id   c15d6e197befedd9e4cc2ac8a9997399
#
_cell.length_a   1.000
_cell.length_b   1.000
_cell.length_c   1.000
_cell.angle_alpha   90.00
_cell.angle_beta   90.00
_cell.angle_gamma   90.00
#
_symmetry.space_group_name_H-M   'P 1'
#
loop_
_entity.id
_entity.type
_entity.pdbx_description
1 polymer ?
#
loop_
_entity_poly.entity_id
_entity_poly.type
_entity_poly.pdbx_seq_one_letter_code
_entity_poly.pdbx_strand_id
1 'polypeptide(L)'
;MTVSEQKLTDIQTPIADTTSGGRVRFEKERGVTEVEVVRGIGHVTIRVDAEQAAERRLELLQNIAAAAIPVFLVKLLPDGMSFAIRGGDMDAAEELLKKAGEEFLLSRDLAMVSIIAGAMRDLSGVMAIIYETLVNEGILVRQTGDAYNAVHCLVPGADAERAARALRQRFDLSETEESESTADGVGLKSL
;
A
#
# COMPACT_ATOMS: atom_id res chain seq x y z
N MET A 1 39.43 -0.92 -44.86
CA MET A 1 39.79 0.41 -44.36
C MET A 1 39.27 0.51 -42.92
N THR A 2 40.22 0.50 -42.04
CA THR A 2 40.15 0.44 -40.60
C THR A 2 39.72 1.79 -40.04
N VAL A 3 38.74 1.86 -39.17
CA VAL A 3 38.52 3.04 -38.33
C VAL A 3 38.69 2.62 -36.88
N SER A 4 39.66 3.26 -36.30
CA SER A 4 40.31 3.05 -35.01
C SER A 4 39.40 3.01 -33.79
N GLU A 5 39.73 2.05 -32.94
CA GLU A 5 39.51 2.12 -31.48
C GLU A 5 40.20 3.37 -30.92
N GLN A 6 39.44 4.23 -30.33
CA GLN A 6 39.98 5.33 -29.49
C GLN A 6 39.39 5.27 -28.11
N LYS A 7 40.19 4.73 -27.21
CA LYS A 7 40.27 4.84 -25.75
C LYS A 7 39.37 5.89 -25.11
N LEU A 8 38.42 5.41 -24.31
CA LEU A 8 37.88 6.12 -23.14
C LEU A 8 38.73 5.72 -21.93
N THR A 9 39.90 6.37 -21.79
CA THR A 9 40.64 6.37 -20.53
C THR A 9 40.91 7.82 -20.19
N ASP A 10 40.73 8.15 -18.90
CA ASP A 10 41.07 9.39 -18.23
C ASP A 10 39.95 10.48 -18.13
N ILE A 11 39.07 10.26 -17.14
CA ILE A 11 38.68 11.37 -16.24
C ILE A 11 38.69 10.80 -14.81
N GLN A 12 39.86 10.56 -14.27
CA GLN A 12 40.10 10.54 -12.83
C GLN A 12 40.64 11.89 -12.45
N THR A 13 39.76 12.77 -11.96
CA THR A 13 40.18 13.94 -11.20
C THR A 13 40.08 13.55 -9.72
N PRO A 14 41.18 13.54 -8.97
CA PRO A 14 41.10 13.34 -7.52
C PRO A 14 40.57 14.60 -6.89
N ILE A 15 39.38 14.54 -6.32
CA ILE A 15 38.89 15.60 -5.43
C ILE A 15 39.64 15.45 -4.12
N ALA A 16 40.37 16.49 -3.78
CA ALA A 16 41.19 16.65 -2.58
C ALA A 16 40.40 16.34 -1.30
N ASP A 17 41.01 15.52 -0.48
CA ASP A 17 40.73 15.29 0.91
C ASP A 17 40.71 16.61 1.69
N THR A 18 39.55 17.00 2.18
CA THR A 18 39.42 18.03 3.22
C THR A 18 38.73 17.42 4.43
N THR A 19 39.55 17.03 5.33
CA THR A 19 39.28 16.58 6.68
C THR A 19 38.39 17.55 7.44
N SER A 20 37.42 17.00 8.16
CA SER A 20 36.76 17.51 9.37
C SER A 20 35.26 17.76 9.23
N GLY A 21 34.53 16.97 9.97
CA GLY A 21 33.20 17.35 10.46
C GLY A 21 32.02 16.68 9.77
N GLY A 22 31.44 15.66 10.42
CA GLY A 22 30.08 15.25 10.21
C GLY A 22 29.85 14.34 9.00
N ARG A 23 30.04 13.04 9.18
CA ARG A 23 29.45 12.05 8.26
C ARG A 23 27.93 12.18 8.32
N VAL A 24 27.36 12.98 7.43
CA VAL A 24 25.95 12.86 7.08
C VAL A 24 25.83 11.57 6.27
N ARG A 25 25.51 10.47 6.94
CA ARG A 25 25.16 9.23 6.27
C ARG A 25 23.79 9.44 5.61
N PHE A 26 23.76 9.90 4.37
CA PHE A 26 22.63 9.77 3.47
C PHE A 26 22.66 8.39 2.77
N GLU A 27 23.06 7.34 3.45
CA GLU A 27 22.76 6.01 2.99
C GLU A 27 21.28 5.76 3.33
N LYS A 28 20.42 6.01 2.35
CA LYS A 28 19.05 5.53 2.36
C LYS A 28 19.11 4.02 2.50
N GLU A 29 18.64 3.47 3.61
CA GLU A 29 18.60 2.03 3.82
C GLU A 29 17.90 1.38 2.62
N ARG A 30 18.63 0.49 1.94
CA ARG A 30 18.08 -0.28 0.83
C ARG A 30 17.38 -1.49 1.45
N GLY A 31 16.08 -1.60 1.24
CA GLY A 31 15.30 -2.72 1.74
C GLY A 31 14.04 -2.29 2.47
N VAL A 32 13.32 -3.27 2.96
CA VAL A 32 12.16 -3.05 3.84
C VAL A 32 12.69 -2.59 5.19
N THR A 33 12.11 -1.52 5.71
CA THR A 33 12.55 -0.87 6.96
C THR A 33 11.53 -1.00 8.07
N GLU A 34 10.25 -1.21 7.74
CA GLU A 34 9.18 -1.19 8.72
C GLU A 34 7.97 -2.00 8.25
N VAL A 35 7.21 -2.55 9.20
CA VAL A 35 5.88 -3.15 9.00
C VAL A 35 4.92 -2.53 9.99
N GLU A 36 3.95 -1.76 9.48
CA GLU A 36 2.90 -1.10 10.25
C GLU A 36 1.57 -1.83 10.13
N VAL A 37 0.72 -1.70 11.14
CA VAL A 37 -0.65 -2.23 11.16
C VAL A 37 -1.63 -1.11 11.47
N VAL A 38 -2.65 -0.96 10.61
CA VAL A 38 -3.78 -0.07 10.84
C VAL A 38 -5.06 -0.91 10.89
N ARG A 39 -5.79 -0.85 12.00
CA ARG A 39 -7.02 -1.62 12.22
C ARG A 39 -8.28 -0.79 11.93
N GLY A 40 -9.42 -1.44 11.92
CA GLY A 40 -10.70 -0.77 11.71
C GLY A 40 -10.90 -0.36 10.27
N ILE A 41 -10.54 -1.22 9.34
CA ILE A 41 -10.70 -1.01 7.90
C ILE A 41 -11.90 -1.80 7.40
N GLY A 42 -12.68 -1.17 6.53
CA GLY A 42 -13.69 -1.81 5.72
C GLY A 42 -13.26 -1.88 4.26
N HIS A 43 -13.75 -2.89 3.54
CA HIS A 43 -13.50 -3.03 2.11
C HIS A 43 -14.83 -3.19 1.37
N VAL A 44 -14.99 -2.46 0.30
CA VAL A 44 -16.16 -2.43 -0.56
C VAL A 44 -15.76 -2.92 -1.95
N THR A 45 -16.54 -3.85 -2.50
CA THR A 45 -16.45 -4.26 -3.91
C THR A 45 -17.81 -4.03 -4.54
N ILE A 46 -17.84 -3.32 -5.66
CA ILE A 46 -19.06 -2.98 -6.41
C ILE A 46 -18.93 -3.59 -7.79
N ARG A 47 -19.98 -4.25 -8.26
CA ARG A 47 -20.12 -4.67 -9.65
C ARG A 47 -20.81 -3.59 -10.46
N VAL A 48 -20.32 -3.36 -11.66
CA VAL A 48 -20.86 -2.38 -12.60
C VAL A 48 -20.90 -3.04 -13.97
N ASP A 49 -21.98 -2.80 -14.71
CA ASP A 49 -22.04 -3.23 -16.10
C ASP A 49 -20.87 -2.64 -16.91
N ALA A 50 -20.15 -3.48 -17.64
CA ALA A 50 -18.97 -3.08 -18.39
C ALA A 50 -19.26 -2.01 -19.47
N GLU A 51 -20.46 -2.02 -20.05
CA GLU A 51 -20.86 -1.04 -21.08
C GLU A 51 -21.06 0.37 -20.49
N GLN A 52 -21.45 0.47 -19.23
CA GLN A 52 -21.73 1.74 -18.53
C GLN A 52 -20.69 2.04 -17.43
N ALA A 53 -19.63 1.26 -17.37
CA ALA A 53 -18.71 1.27 -16.23
C ALA A 53 -18.08 2.64 -15.96
N ALA A 54 -17.73 3.41 -16.98
CA ALA A 54 -17.07 4.70 -16.79
C ALA A 54 -17.99 5.74 -16.14
N GLU A 55 -19.20 5.89 -16.69
CA GLU A 55 -20.18 6.85 -16.17
C GLU A 55 -20.67 6.46 -14.77
N ARG A 56 -20.93 5.17 -14.57
CA ARG A 56 -21.42 4.68 -13.30
C ARG A 56 -20.39 4.81 -12.18
N ARG A 57 -19.11 4.54 -12.46
CA ARG A 57 -18.03 4.77 -11.49
C ARG A 57 -17.87 6.24 -11.13
N LEU A 58 -17.98 7.14 -12.13
CA LEU A 58 -17.92 8.56 -11.89
C LEU A 58 -19.06 9.01 -10.97
N GLU A 59 -20.28 8.59 -11.23
CA GLU A 59 -21.44 8.88 -10.39
C GLU A 59 -21.26 8.36 -8.97
N LEU A 60 -20.81 7.11 -8.81
CA LEU A 60 -20.55 6.51 -7.51
C LEU A 60 -19.47 7.27 -6.72
N LEU A 61 -18.36 7.61 -7.36
CA LEU A 61 -17.28 8.38 -6.72
C LEU A 61 -17.75 9.78 -6.33
N GLN A 62 -18.59 10.43 -7.13
CA GLN A 62 -19.20 11.72 -6.78
C GLN A 62 -20.15 11.59 -5.58
N ASN A 63 -20.96 10.55 -5.53
CA ASN A 63 -21.88 10.30 -4.41
C ASN A 63 -21.09 10.00 -3.11
N ILE A 64 -20.04 9.20 -3.19
CA ILE A 64 -19.14 8.90 -2.06
C ILE A 64 -18.45 10.18 -1.58
N ALA A 65 -17.97 11.02 -2.48
CA ALA A 65 -17.34 12.30 -2.16
C ALA A 65 -18.36 13.27 -1.52
N ALA A 66 -19.59 13.35 -2.05
CA ALA A 66 -20.66 14.16 -1.48
C ALA A 66 -21.07 13.73 -0.07
N ALA A 67 -20.95 12.43 0.23
CA ALA A 67 -21.17 11.88 1.57
C ALA A 67 -19.95 12.07 2.51
N ALA A 68 -18.87 12.71 2.04
CA ALA A 68 -17.63 12.93 2.77
C ALA A 68 -16.99 11.63 3.30
N ILE A 69 -17.12 10.53 2.57
CA ILE A 69 -16.51 9.23 2.88
C ILE A 69 -15.13 9.16 2.24
N PRO A 70 -14.03 9.18 3.02
CA PRO A 70 -12.68 9.03 2.48
C PRO A 70 -12.45 7.61 1.97
N VAL A 71 -12.00 7.48 0.73
CA VAL A 71 -11.68 6.18 0.11
C VAL A 71 -10.18 6.08 -0.15
N PHE A 72 -9.64 4.88 0.00
CA PHE A 72 -8.25 4.59 -0.31
C PHE A 72 -8.11 3.18 -0.91
N LEU A 73 -6.94 2.83 -1.42
CA LEU A 73 -6.69 1.57 -2.14
C LEU A 73 -7.72 1.32 -3.25
N VAL A 74 -8.07 2.37 -4.00
CA VAL A 74 -9.09 2.27 -5.06
C VAL A 74 -8.55 1.44 -6.22
N LYS A 75 -9.34 0.46 -6.66
CA LYS A 75 -9.10 -0.32 -7.89
C LYS A 75 -10.29 -0.20 -8.82
N LEU A 76 -10.01 0.13 -10.06
CA LEU A 76 -10.99 0.15 -11.14
C LEU A 76 -10.81 -1.13 -11.97
N LEU A 77 -11.83 -1.96 -12.00
CA LEU A 77 -11.87 -3.23 -12.72
C LEU A 77 -12.73 -3.08 -13.97
N PRO A 78 -12.59 -3.90 -15.01
CA PRO A 78 -13.45 -3.80 -16.20
C PRO A 78 -14.94 -3.78 -15.88
N ASP A 79 -15.37 -4.63 -14.96
CA ASP A 79 -16.76 -4.88 -14.55
C ASP A 79 -17.07 -4.44 -13.11
N GLY A 80 -16.30 -3.51 -12.57
CA GLY A 80 -16.52 -3.05 -11.20
C GLY A 80 -15.48 -2.09 -10.67
N MET A 81 -15.55 -1.88 -9.37
CA MET A 81 -14.53 -1.17 -8.59
C MET A 81 -14.45 -1.71 -7.18
N SER A 82 -13.31 -1.55 -6.56
CA SER A 82 -13.16 -1.83 -5.13
C SER A 82 -12.34 -0.73 -4.46
N PHE A 83 -12.59 -0.54 -3.18
CA PHE A 83 -11.87 0.44 -2.37
C PHE A 83 -11.95 0.08 -0.89
N ALA A 84 -11.04 0.64 -0.13
CA ALA A 84 -11.06 0.58 1.31
C ALA A 84 -11.59 1.89 1.90
N ILE A 85 -12.23 1.81 3.05
CA ILE A 85 -12.74 2.93 3.86
C ILE A 85 -12.47 2.66 5.34
N ARG A 86 -12.65 3.66 6.18
CA ARG A 86 -12.63 3.46 7.64
C ARG A 86 -13.83 2.62 8.08
N GLY A 87 -13.64 1.81 9.11
CA GLY A 87 -14.71 0.98 9.65
C GLY A 87 -15.94 1.80 10.12
N GLY A 88 -15.71 2.99 10.68
CA GLY A 88 -16.75 3.91 11.08
C GLY A 88 -17.63 4.44 9.94
N ASP A 89 -17.13 4.43 8.70
CA ASP A 89 -17.86 4.92 7.52
C ASP A 89 -18.67 3.82 6.82
N MET A 90 -18.56 2.56 7.28
CA MET A 90 -19.13 1.40 6.59
C MET A 90 -20.66 1.44 6.49
N ASP A 91 -21.35 1.89 7.54
CA ASP A 91 -22.81 1.95 7.52
C ASP A 91 -23.32 3.04 6.58
N ALA A 92 -22.65 4.19 6.55
CA ALA A 92 -22.97 5.28 5.62
C ALA A 92 -22.72 4.85 4.16
N ALA A 93 -21.63 4.15 3.91
CA ALA A 93 -21.33 3.62 2.58
C ALA A 93 -22.36 2.56 2.14
N GLU A 94 -22.78 1.67 3.04
CA GLU A 94 -23.78 0.65 2.77
C GLU A 94 -25.14 1.28 2.41
N GLU A 95 -25.57 2.29 3.17
CA GLU A 95 -26.82 3.00 2.87
C GLU A 95 -26.77 3.74 1.53
N LEU A 96 -25.65 4.38 1.22
CA LEU A 96 -25.44 5.08 -0.04
C LEU A 96 -25.56 4.10 -1.23
N LEU A 97 -24.87 2.97 -1.15
CA LEU A 97 -24.86 1.96 -2.22
C LEU A 97 -26.22 1.30 -2.41
N LYS A 98 -26.96 1.02 -1.32
CA LYS A 98 -28.35 0.53 -1.38
C LYS A 98 -29.26 1.54 -2.07
N LYS A 99 -29.15 2.84 -1.74
CA LYS A 99 -29.94 3.90 -2.40
C LYS A 99 -29.60 4.05 -3.89
N ALA A 100 -28.34 3.83 -4.25
CA ALA A 100 -27.90 3.84 -5.64
C ALA A 100 -28.32 2.60 -6.44
N GLY A 101 -28.84 1.56 -5.77
CA GLY A 101 -29.27 0.32 -6.41
C GLY A 101 -28.12 -0.55 -6.90
N GLU A 102 -26.95 -0.44 -6.29
CA GLU A 102 -25.76 -1.17 -6.71
C GLU A 102 -25.72 -2.60 -6.16
N GLU A 103 -25.09 -3.50 -6.93
CA GLU A 103 -24.68 -4.81 -6.43
C GLU A 103 -23.29 -4.68 -5.79
N PHE A 104 -23.20 -4.91 -4.50
CA PHE A 104 -21.96 -4.75 -3.75
C PHE A 104 -21.72 -5.83 -2.71
N LEU A 105 -20.46 -5.98 -2.35
CA LEU A 105 -19.99 -6.80 -1.23
C LEU A 105 -19.24 -5.92 -0.24
N LEU A 106 -19.54 -6.11 1.05
CA LEU A 106 -18.84 -5.45 2.14
C LEU A 106 -18.05 -6.48 2.94
N SER A 107 -16.80 -6.15 3.24
CA SER A 107 -15.98 -6.88 4.20
C SER A 107 -15.62 -5.93 5.33
N ARG A 108 -16.06 -6.27 6.54
CA ARG A 108 -15.80 -5.51 7.76
C ARG A 108 -14.63 -6.14 8.53
N ASP A 109 -14.17 -5.49 9.57
CA ASP A 109 -13.16 -5.99 10.49
C ASP A 109 -11.84 -6.41 9.82
N LEU A 110 -11.38 -5.58 8.88
CA LEU A 110 -10.09 -5.74 8.23
C LEU A 110 -9.03 -4.88 8.92
N ALA A 111 -7.78 -5.25 8.65
CA ALA A 111 -6.62 -4.44 8.95
C ALA A 111 -5.78 -4.24 7.68
N MET A 112 -5.11 -3.11 7.61
CA MET A 112 -4.11 -2.82 6.60
C MET A 112 -2.73 -3.06 7.19
N VAL A 113 -1.99 -4.00 6.64
CA VAL A 113 -0.59 -4.25 6.94
C VAL A 113 0.24 -3.59 5.85
N SER A 114 1.08 -2.64 6.24
CA SER A 114 1.89 -1.82 5.34
C SER A 114 3.36 -2.19 5.49
N ILE A 115 3.98 -2.57 4.39
CA ILE A 115 5.40 -2.90 4.30
C ILE A 115 6.09 -1.70 3.69
N ILE A 116 6.97 -1.05 4.46
CA ILE A 116 7.60 0.23 4.11
C ILE A 116 9.07 0.00 3.75
N ALA A 117 9.52 0.68 2.70
CA ALA A 117 10.91 0.64 2.26
C ALA A 117 11.38 2.02 1.79
N GLY A 118 12.65 2.32 1.98
CA GLY A 118 13.22 3.59 1.52
C GLY A 118 13.16 3.81 -0.01
N ALA A 119 13.15 2.72 -0.79
CA ALA A 119 13.09 2.73 -2.25
C ALA A 119 12.39 1.47 -2.76
N MET A 120 11.08 1.35 -2.52
CA MET A 120 10.28 0.16 -2.85
C MET A 120 10.40 -0.24 -4.33
N ARG A 121 10.48 0.73 -5.24
CA ARG A 121 10.62 0.48 -6.68
C ARG A 121 11.90 -0.25 -7.07
N ASP A 122 12.96 -0.12 -6.28
CA ASP A 122 14.26 -0.72 -6.56
C ASP A 122 14.35 -2.16 -6.01
N LEU A 123 13.30 -2.61 -5.31
CA LEU A 123 13.23 -3.91 -4.70
C LEU A 123 12.43 -4.88 -5.58
N SER A 124 13.12 -5.58 -6.47
CA SER A 124 12.48 -6.63 -7.28
C SER A 124 12.07 -7.82 -6.41
N GLY A 125 10.87 -8.37 -6.67
CA GLY A 125 10.38 -9.58 -5.99
C GLY A 125 9.76 -9.36 -4.61
N VAL A 126 9.73 -8.15 -4.06
CA VAL A 126 9.15 -7.86 -2.74
C VAL A 126 7.70 -8.33 -2.65
N MET A 127 6.87 -8.06 -3.68
CA MET A 127 5.49 -8.54 -3.72
C MET A 127 5.37 -10.07 -3.63
N ALA A 128 6.27 -10.80 -4.31
CA ALA A 128 6.27 -12.27 -4.25
C ALA A 128 6.61 -12.74 -2.85
N ILE A 129 7.60 -12.14 -2.20
CA ILE A 129 8.00 -12.46 -0.82
C ILE A 129 6.87 -12.17 0.16
N ILE A 130 6.22 -11.01 0.06
CA ILE A 130 5.08 -10.64 0.91
C ILE A 130 3.95 -11.67 0.75
N TYR A 131 3.56 -11.94 -0.50
CA TYR A 131 2.45 -12.84 -0.78
C TYR A 131 2.75 -14.28 -0.34
N GLU A 132 3.95 -14.79 -0.64
CA GLU A 132 4.41 -16.10 -0.18
C GLU A 132 4.36 -16.22 1.35
N THR A 133 4.85 -15.21 2.06
CA THR A 133 4.83 -15.19 3.53
C THR A 133 3.42 -15.28 4.08
N LEU A 134 2.51 -14.46 3.56
CA LEU A 134 1.12 -14.45 4.02
C LEU A 134 0.37 -15.73 3.67
N VAL A 135 0.61 -16.32 2.49
CA VAL A 135 0.04 -17.60 2.08
C VAL A 135 0.53 -18.75 2.96
N ASN A 136 1.82 -18.80 3.27
CA ASN A 136 2.38 -19.81 4.17
C ASN A 136 1.80 -19.75 5.58
N GLU A 137 1.42 -18.57 6.03
CA GLU A 137 0.68 -18.37 7.29
C GLU A 137 -0.83 -18.65 7.16
N GLY A 138 -1.32 -18.99 5.99
CA GLY A 138 -2.75 -19.21 5.74
C GLY A 138 -3.58 -17.92 5.83
N ILE A 139 -2.98 -16.77 5.63
CA ILE A 139 -3.62 -15.45 5.71
C ILE A 139 -4.16 -15.03 4.35
N LEU A 140 -5.46 -14.76 4.30
CA LEU A 140 -6.11 -14.32 3.07
C LEU A 140 -5.91 -12.82 2.85
N VAL A 141 -5.21 -12.46 1.78
CA VAL A 141 -5.10 -11.07 1.32
C VAL A 141 -6.33 -10.70 0.51
N ARG A 142 -7.10 -9.73 0.97
CA ARG A 142 -8.32 -9.24 0.30
C ARG A 142 -8.01 -8.30 -0.86
N GLN A 143 -7.09 -7.39 -0.64
CA GLN A 143 -6.63 -6.44 -1.63
C GLN A 143 -5.20 -6.01 -1.31
N THR A 144 -4.46 -5.64 -2.34
CA THR A 144 -3.16 -4.98 -2.20
C THR A 144 -3.22 -3.60 -2.84
N GLY A 145 -2.37 -2.72 -2.39
CA GLY A 145 -2.10 -1.43 -3.03
C GLY A 145 -0.64 -1.08 -2.85
N ASP A 146 -0.10 -0.38 -3.82
CA ASP A 146 1.28 0.07 -3.82
C ASP A 146 1.34 1.60 -3.75
N ALA A 147 2.30 2.09 -3.02
CA ALA A 147 2.69 3.49 -2.94
C ALA A 147 4.18 3.61 -3.32
N TYR A 148 4.69 4.83 -3.35
CA TYR A 148 6.08 5.06 -3.71
C TYR A 148 7.07 4.30 -2.82
N ASN A 149 6.78 4.23 -1.53
CA ASN A 149 7.63 3.66 -0.49
C ASN A 149 6.97 2.53 0.31
N ALA A 150 5.80 2.06 -0.09
CA ALA A 150 5.07 1.05 0.68
C ALA A 150 4.28 0.10 -0.23
N VAL A 151 4.06 -1.12 0.28
CA VAL A 151 3.04 -2.04 -0.19
C VAL A 151 2.05 -2.26 0.94
N HIS A 152 0.77 -2.08 0.66
CA HIS A 152 -0.32 -2.27 1.60
C HIS A 152 -1.05 -3.58 1.29
N CYS A 153 -1.34 -4.36 2.33
CA CYS A 153 -2.12 -5.58 2.23
C CYS A 153 -3.32 -5.50 3.16
N LEU A 154 -4.54 -5.64 2.63
CA LEU A 154 -5.73 -5.81 3.46
C LEU A 154 -5.89 -7.28 3.84
N VAL A 155 -5.94 -7.55 5.14
CA VAL A 155 -6.08 -8.87 5.72
C VAL A 155 -7.23 -8.87 6.75
N PRO A 156 -7.77 -10.04 7.16
CA PRO A 156 -8.70 -10.09 8.29
C PRO A 156 -8.07 -9.48 9.55
N GLY A 157 -8.83 -8.68 10.30
CA GLY A 157 -8.32 -8.02 11.49
C GLY A 157 -7.77 -8.97 12.55
N ALA A 158 -8.36 -10.17 12.66
CA ALA A 158 -7.89 -11.23 13.54
C ALA A 158 -6.48 -11.76 13.17
N ASP A 159 -6.09 -11.64 11.90
CA ASP A 159 -4.82 -12.14 11.39
C ASP A 159 -3.72 -11.07 11.36
N ALA A 160 -4.05 -9.81 11.65
CA ALA A 160 -3.17 -8.67 11.45
C ALA A 160 -1.81 -8.80 12.16
N GLU A 161 -1.81 -9.17 13.44
CA GLU A 161 -0.56 -9.34 14.21
C GLU A 161 0.27 -10.52 13.72
N ARG A 162 -0.39 -11.62 13.36
CA ARG A 162 0.29 -12.78 12.79
C ARG A 162 0.94 -12.41 11.46
N ALA A 163 0.22 -11.66 10.61
CA ALA A 163 0.75 -11.15 9.36
C ALA A 163 1.96 -10.23 9.56
N ALA A 164 1.84 -9.26 10.47
CA ALA A 164 2.92 -8.32 10.74
C ALA A 164 4.16 -9.01 11.30
N ARG A 165 3.99 -9.94 12.24
CA ARG A 165 5.09 -10.71 12.83
C ARG A 165 5.80 -11.55 11.77
N ALA A 166 5.07 -12.30 10.96
CA ALA A 166 5.64 -13.12 9.90
C ALA A 166 6.43 -12.29 8.88
N LEU A 167 5.90 -11.12 8.51
CA LEU A 167 6.56 -10.19 7.59
C LEU A 167 7.81 -9.56 8.22
N ARG A 168 7.76 -9.11 9.48
CA ARG A 168 8.95 -8.61 10.19
C ARG A 168 10.04 -9.68 10.24
N GLN A 169 9.72 -10.90 10.60
CA GLN A 169 10.65 -12.02 10.62
C GLN A 169 11.23 -12.31 9.23
N ARG A 170 10.40 -12.28 8.19
CA ARG A 170 10.83 -12.56 6.81
C ARG A 170 11.79 -11.52 6.25
N PHE A 171 11.65 -10.26 6.68
CA PHE A 171 12.50 -9.15 6.28
C PHE A 171 13.60 -8.81 7.29
N ASP A 172 13.80 -9.66 8.30
CA ASP A 172 14.84 -9.51 9.33
C ASP A 172 14.76 -8.16 10.08
N LEU A 173 13.53 -7.71 10.36
CA LEU A 173 13.28 -6.49 11.11
C LEU A 173 13.26 -6.79 12.61
N SER A 174 13.89 -5.93 13.41
CA SER A 174 13.78 -6.01 14.87
C SER A 174 12.33 -5.76 15.30
N GLU A 175 11.89 -6.42 16.37
CA GLU A 175 10.58 -6.15 16.98
C GLU A 175 10.57 -4.69 17.46
N THR A 176 9.89 -3.83 16.72
CA THR A 176 9.60 -2.47 17.17
C THR A 176 8.40 -2.56 18.12
N GLU A 177 8.45 -1.86 19.25
CA GLU A 177 7.32 -1.74 20.18
C GLU A 177 6.06 -1.37 19.39
N GLU A 178 4.97 -2.09 19.64
CA GLU A 178 3.72 -2.01 18.90
C GLU A 178 3.15 -0.59 18.91
N SER A 179 3.24 0.11 17.80
CA SER A 179 2.43 1.30 17.57
C SER A 179 1.07 0.85 16.99
N GLU A 180 0.14 0.46 17.87
CA GLU A 180 -1.25 0.27 17.46
C GLU A 180 -1.83 1.61 17.01
N SER A 181 -2.08 1.75 15.72
CA SER A 181 -2.83 2.86 15.17
C SER A 181 -4.20 2.38 14.72
N THR A 182 -5.24 3.06 15.18
CA THR A 182 -6.59 2.87 14.64
C THR A 182 -6.80 3.84 13.47
N ALA A 183 -7.64 3.45 12.52
CA ALA A 183 -7.93 4.26 11.33
C ALA A 183 -8.46 5.68 11.67
N ASP A 184 -9.05 5.85 12.86
CA ASP A 184 -9.57 7.14 13.33
C ASP A 184 -8.47 8.09 13.85
N GLY A 185 -7.29 7.56 14.21
CA GLY A 185 -6.15 8.33 14.71
C GLY A 185 -5.12 8.70 13.63
N VAL A 186 -5.15 8.05 12.48
CA VAL A 186 -4.29 8.39 11.36
C VAL A 186 -4.91 9.56 10.61
N GLY A 187 -4.52 10.78 10.98
CA GLY A 187 -4.75 11.94 10.13
C GLY A 187 -4.11 11.64 8.77
N LEU A 188 -4.90 11.31 7.77
CA LEU A 188 -4.51 11.39 6.38
C LEU A 188 -4.11 12.84 6.12
N LYS A 189 -2.84 13.16 6.38
CA LYS A 189 -2.27 14.44 5.94
C LYS A 189 -2.43 14.42 4.43
N SER A 190 -3.24 15.37 3.98
CA SER A 190 -3.56 15.70 2.60
C SER A 190 -2.40 15.37 1.64
N LEU A 191 -2.70 14.49 0.68
CA LEU A 191 -1.99 14.41 -0.58
C LEU A 191 -2.24 15.66 -1.40
#